data_d5de0469c1338b70785b06514da0677e
#
_entry.id   d5de0469c1338b70785b06514da0677e
#
_cell.length_a   1.000
_cell.length_b   1.000
_cell.length_c   1.000
_cell.angle_alpha   90.00
_cell.angle_beta   90.00
_cell.angle_gamma   90.00
#
_symmetry.space_group_name_H-M   'P 1'
#
loop_
_entity.id
_entity.type
_entity.pdbx_description
1 polymer ?
#
loop_
_entity_poly.entity_id
_entity_poly.type
_entity_poly.pdbx_seq_one_letter_code
_entity_poly.pdbx_strand_id
1 'polypeptide(L)'
;MLLSELLRDVEYSGTIKDIEIKNVTCDSRQVEPGSVFVCVKGGTSDGHEYARAAKRSGASWIVAERDTGIEEQVLVPDSRSAYAIMCANINGRPAEKMKLIGVTGTNGKTTITYLIKHILEASGKKVGLIGTIQNLIEDISLPAKYTTPDPAELHVIFSRMLRAGCEYVVMEVSSQALDQHRVEGCRFETALFTN
;
A
#
# COMPACT_ATOMS: atom_id res chain seq x y z
N MET A 1 11.79 12.15 0.64
CA MET A 1 12.76 11.09 0.28
C MET A 1 13.21 11.28 -1.15
N LEU A 2 14.34 10.71 -1.58
CA LEU A 2 14.81 10.80 -2.96
C LEU A 2 14.01 9.88 -3.88
N LEU A 3 13.90 10.22 -5.16
CA LEU A 3 13.17 9.41 -6.15
C LEU A 3 13.77 8.00 -6.29
N SER A 4 15.09 7.87 -6.23
CA SER A 4 15.79 6.57 -6.25
C SER A 4 15.42 5.69 -5.05
N GLU A 5 15.26 6.29 -3.86
CA GLU A 5 14.82 5.59 -2.66
C GLU A 5 13.35 5.16 -2.77
N LEU A 6 12.52 6.01 -3.37
CA LEU A 6 11.11 5.71 -3.60
C LEU A 6 10.92 4.54 -4.58
N LEU A 7 11.77 4.46 -5.61
CA LEU A 7 11.74 3.39 -6.62
C LEU A 7 12.53 2.13 -6.20
N ARG A 8 13.01 2.06 -4.97
CA ARG A 8 13.67 0.86 -4.45
C ARG A 8 12.75 -0.35 -4.56
N ASP A 9 13.27 -1.46 -5.11
CA ASP A 9 12.56 -2.71 -5.38
C ASP A 9 11.38 -2.60 -6.39
N VAL A 10 11.27 -1.47 -7.11
CA VAL A 10 10.38 -1.32 -8.25
C VAL A 10 11.17 -1.65 -9.51
N GLU A 11 10.66 -2.58 -10.33
CA GLU A 11 11.20 -2.81 -11.67
C GLU A 11 10.75 -1.68 -12.60
N TYR A 12 11.72 -0.95 -13.19
CA TYR A 12 11.41 0.14 -14.10
C TYR A 12 12.44 0.29 -15.22
N SER A 13 12.05 0.97 -16.27
CA SER A 13 12.92 1.44 -17.35
C SER A 13 12.81 2.96 -17.51
N GLY A 14 13.89 3.59 -17.99
CA GLY A 14 14.02 5.03 -18.13
C GLY A 14 15.12 5.60 -17.25
N THR A 15 15.44 6.87 -17.47
CA THR A 15 16.47 7.59 -16.70
C THR A 15 15.79 8.45 -15.66
N ILE A 16 16.29 8.42 -14.43
CA ILE A 16 15.78 9.25 -13.34
C ILE A 16 16.77 10.37 -12.98
N LYS A 17 16.22 11.48 -12.48
CA LYS A 17 16.96 12.50 -11.73
C LYS A 17 16.59 12.35 -10.27
N ASP A 18 17.57 12.34 -9.40
CA ASP A 18 17.34 12.16 -7.97
C ASP A 18 16.87 13.48 -7.37
N ILE A 19 15.55 13.59 -7.27
CA ILE A 19 14.83 14.76 -6.74
C ILE A 19 14.09 14.37 -5.47
N GLU A 20 13.78 15.35 -4.64
CA GLU A 20 13.01 15.11 -3.42
C GLU A 20 11.52 14.89 -3.75
N ILE A 21 10.99 13.78 -3.28
CA ILE A 21 9.57 13.39 -3.41
C ILE A 21 8.89 13.51 -2.05
N LYS A 22 7.71 14.13 -2.05
CA LYS A 22 6.89 14.36 -0.84
C LYS A 22 5.74 13.39 -0.70
N ASN A 23 5.15 12.95 -1.83
CA ASN A 23 3.95 12.15 -1.85
C ASN A 23 3.92 11.22 -3.07
N VAL A 24 3.17 10.12 -2.95
CA VAL A 24 2.86 9.18 -4.04
C VAL A 24 1.35 9.02 -4.11
N THR A 25 0.76 9.20 -5.28
CA THR A 25 -0.68 9.06 -5.48
C THR A 25 -1.01 8.49 -6.86
N CYS A 26 -2.09 7.75 -6.95
CA CYS A 26 -2.74 7.33 -8.20
C CYS A 26 -4.05 8.12 -8.47
N ASP A 27 -4.42 9.05 -7.59
CA ASP A 27 -5.56 9.94 -7.78
C ASP A 27 -5.08 11.32 -8.25
N SER A 28 -5.40 11.70 -9.50
CA SER A 28 -4.97 12.97 -10.10
C SER A 28 -5.49 14.20 -9.35
N ARG A 29 -6.54 14.07 -8.54
CA ARG A 29 -7.11 15.14 -7.70
C ARG A 29 -6.29 15.39 -6.43
N GLN A 30 -5.44 14.44 -6.05
CA GLN A 30 -4.57 14.50 -4.86
C GLN A 30 -3.12 14.85 -5.20
N VAL A 31 -2.87 15.21 -6.46
CA VAL A 31 -1.54 15.61 -6.90
C VAL A 31 -1.20 16.98 -6.33
N GLU A 32 -0.05 17.06 -5.67
CA GLU A 32 0.54 18.28 -5.11
C GLU A 32 1.98 18.46 -5.63
N PRO A 33 2.56 19.66 -5.56
CA PRO A 33 3.95 19.88 -5.90
C PRO A 33 4.89 18.98 -5.10
N GLY A 34 5.71 18.19 -5.81
CA GLY A 34 6.58 17.17 -5.22
C GLY A 34 5.99 15.77 -5.20
N SER A 35 4.78 15.56 -5.75
CA SER A 35 4.18 14.22 -5.86
C SER A 35 4.79 13.41 -7.01
N VAL A 36 4.83 12.09 -6.84
CA VAL A 36 4.87 11.12 -7.94
C VAL A 36 3.44 10.68 -8.24
N PHE A 37 3.03 10.80 -9.49
CA PHE A 37 1.73 10.31 -9.95
C PHE A 37 1.89 8.99 -10.67
N VAL A 38 1.15 7.97 -10.22
CA VAL A 38 1.17 6.62 -10.79
C VAL A 38 -0.06 6.40 -11.66
N CYS A 39 0.15 6.11 -12.92
CA CYS A 39 -0.90 5.87 -13.92
C CYS A 39 -1.49 4.47 -13.77
N VAL A 40 -2.35 4.26 -12.78
CA VAL A 40 -3.03 2.98 -12.56
C VAL A 40 -4.27 2.89 -13.44
N LYS A 41 -4.41 1.76 -14.16
CA LYS A 41 -5.63 1.44 -14.90
C LYS A 41 -6.70 0.95 -13.93
N GLY A 42 -7.74 1.74 -13.73
CA GLY A 42 -8.92 1.39 -12.94
C GLY A 42 -9.96 0.62 -13.76
N GLY A 43 -11.06 0.22 -13.11
CA GLY A 43 -12.19 -0.44 -13.77
C GLY A 43 -12.98 0.47 -14.71
N THR A 44 -13.05 1.78 -14.42
CA THR A 44 -13.86 2.76 -15.16
C THR A 44 -13.03 3.86 -15.82
N SER A 45 -11.76 4.01 -15.48
CA SER A 45 -10.88 5.05 -16.01
C SER A 45 -9.44 4.56 -16.10
N ASP A 46 -8.69 5.08 -17.06
CA ASP A 46 -7.27 4.78 -17.23
C ASP A 46 -6.44 5.96 -16.71
N GLY A 47 -5.62 5.73 -15.69
CA GLY A 47 -4.76 6.75 -15.08
C GLY A 47 -3.81 7.42 -16.07
N HIS A 48 -3.44 6.75 -17.16
CA HIS A 48 -2.57 7.32 -18.19
C HIS A 48 -3.19 8.55 -18.89
N GLU A 49 -4.52 8.62 -18.99
CA GLU A 49 -5.22 9.77 -19.56
C GLU A 49 -5.05 11.04 -18.72
N TYR A 50 -4.77 10.86 -17.43
CA TYR A 50 -4.59 11.96 -16.47
C TYR A 50 -3.12 12.38 -16.29
N ALA A 51 -2.15 11.69 -16.89
CA ALA A 51 -0.72 11.98 -16.71
C ALA A 51 -0.36 13.43 -16.98
N ARG A 52 -0.83 13.99 -18.10
CA ARG A 52 -0.60 15.42 -18.45
C ARG A 52 -1.28 16.38 -17.49
N ALA A 53 -2.46 16.04 -16.99
CA ALA A 53 -3.16 16.86 -15.99
C ALA A 53 -2.42 16.82 -14.65
N ALA A 54 -2.00 15.64 -14.20
CA ALA A 54 -1.18 15.46 -13.01
C ALA A 54 0.13 16.27 -13.08
N LYS A 55 0.82 16.23 -14.23
CA LYS A 55 2.03 17.04 -14.44
C LYS A 55 1.75 18.55 -14.31
N ARG A 56 0.64 19.05 -14.89
CA ARG A 56 0.23 20.46 -14.73
C ARG A 56 -0.14 20.82 -13.28
N SER A 57 -0.65 19.86 -12.51
CA SER A 57 -0.98 20.04 -11.10
C SER A 57 0.24 19.97 -10.17
N GLY A 58 1.45 19.72 -10.72
CA GLY A 58 2.69 19.75 -9.95
C GLY A 58 3.32 18.39 -9.67
N ALA A 59 2.86 17.30 -10.33
CA ALA A 59 3.56 16.04 -10.24
C ALA A 59 5.01 16.20 -10.72
N SER A 60 5.97 15.87 -9.87
CA SER A 60 7.39 15.94 -10.20
C SER A 60 7.79 14.81 -11.14
N TRP A 61 7.17 13.64 -11.00
CA TRP A 61 7.45 12.45 -11.79
C TRP A 61 6.19 11.66 -12.10
N ILE A 62 6.18 10.97 -13.23
CA ILE A 62 5.10 10.06 -13.68
C ILE A 62 5.63 8.63 -13.68
N VAL A 63 4.83 7.70 -13.20
CA VAL A 63 5.06 6.25 -13.31
C VAL A 63 3.95 5.67 -14.15
N ALA A 64 4.27 4.98 -15.24
CA ALA A 64 3.30 4.54 -16.23
C ALA A 64 3.68 3.17 -16.83
N GLU A 65 2.71 2.45 -17.38
CA GLU A 65 2.95 1.17 -18.09
C GLU A 65 3.27 1.38 -19.58
N ARG A 66 3.04 2.58 -20.09
CA ARG A 66 3.32 2.98 -21.47
C ARG A 66 3.76 4.45 -21.51
N ASP A 67 4.44 4.82 -22.59
CA ASP A 67 4.89 6.19 -22.81
C ASP A 67 3.71 7.18 -22.80
N THR A 68 3.79 8.20 -21.95
CA THR A 68 2.82 9.29 -21.83
C THR A 68 3.24 10.54 -22.61
N GLY A 69 4.43 10.54 -23.21
CA GLY A 69 5.05 11.69 -23.87
C GLY A 69 5.50 12.78 -22.89
N ILE A 70 5.77 12.43 -21.64
CA ILE A 70 6.29 13.32 -20.60
C ILE A 70 7.74 12.92 -20.35
N GLU A 71 8.66 13.89 -20.32
CA GLU A 71 10.10 13.61 -20.13
C GLU A 71 10.37 13.01 -18.75
N GLU A 72 9.74 13.55 -17.70
CA GLU A 72 9.93 13.07 -16.32
C GLU A 72 8.98 11.89 -16.03
N GLN A 73 9.28 10.76 -16.66
CA GLN A 73 8.56 9.50 -16.44
C GLN A 73 9.51 8.31 -16.33
N VAL A 74 9.03 7.25 -15.70
CA VAL A 74 9.57 5.90 -15.80
C VAL A 74 8.47 4.95 -16.22
N LEU A 75 8.87 3.90 -16.96
CA LEU A 75 7.95 2.85 -17.38
C LEU A 75 8.13 1.63 -16.48
N VAL A 76 7.01 1.06 -16.04
CA VAL A 76 6.95 -0.12 -15.18
C VAL A 76 6.12 -1.21 -15.85
N PRO A 77 6.40 -2.49 -15.60
CA PRO A 77 5.60 -3.58 -16.15
C PRO A 77 4.19 -3.63 -15.55
N ASP A 78 4.03 -3.23 -14.29
CA ASP A 78 2.76 -3.20 -13.56
C ASP A 78 2.70 -1.99 -12.63
N SER A 79 1.78 -1.07 -12.93
CA SER A 79 1.63 0.19 -12.18
C SER A 79 1.00 -0.01 -10.81
N ARG A 80 0.20 -1.08 -10.59
CA ARG A 80 -0.40 -1.38 -9.29
C ARG A 80 0.64 -1.91 -8.33
N SER A 81 1.47 -2.87 -8.78
CA SER A 81 2.59 -3.39 -8.02
C SER A 81 3.58 -2.27 -7.67
N ALA A 82 3.98 -1.47 -8.66
CA ALA A 82 4.85 -0.32 -8.46
C ALA A 82 4.29 0.67 -7.43
N TYR A 83 2.99 0.99 -7.52
CA TYR A 83 2.32 1.88 -6.57
C TYR A 83 2.36 1.35 -5.15
N ALA A 84 2.07 0.07 -4.95
CA ALA A 84 2.07 -0.55 -3.63
C ALA A 84 3.47 -0.55 -3.00
N ILE A 85 4.51 -0.89 -3.77
CA ILE A 85 5.90 -0.85 -3.31
C ILE A 85 6.32 0.59 -2.96
N MET A 86 5.99 1.56 -3.79
CA MET A 86 6.28 2.97 -3.51
C MET A 86 5.54 3.49 -2.27
N CYS A 87 4.30 3.05 -2.03
CA CYS A 87 3.58 3.37 -0.80
C CYS A 87 4.27 2.77 0.43
N ALA A 88 4.84 1.57 0.33
CA ALA A 88 5.67 1.00 1.39
C ALA A 88 6.93 1.83 1.62
N ASN A 89 7.64 2.19 0.55
CA ASN A 89 8.91 2.93 0.62
C ASN A 89 8.72 4.31 1.27
N ILE A 90 7.75 5.09 0.80
CA ILE A 90 7.55 6.45 1.32
C ILE A 90 7.14 6.47 2.79
N ASN A 91 6.52 5.40 3.29
CA ASN A 91 6.18 5.21 4.69
C ASN A 91 7.29 4.55 5.52
N GLY A 92 8.47 4.30 4.95
CA GLY A 92 9.62 3.69 5.64
C GLY A 92 9.47 2.20 5.93
N ARG A 93 8.71 1.50 5.10
CA ARG A 93 8.48 0.04 5.12
C ARG A 93 8.03 -0.48 6.49
N PRO A 94 6.96 0.05 7.07
CA PRO A 94 6.54 -0.32 8.42
C PRO A 94 6.16 -1.80 8.55
N ALA A 95 5.67 -2.41 7.47
CA ALA A 95 5.31 -3.82 7.43
C ALA A 95 6.50 -4.77 7.67
N GLU A 96 7.71 -4.36 7.32
CA GLU A 96 8.93 -5.17 7.53
C GLU A 96 9.41 -5.16 8.99
N LYS A 97 8.88 -4.24 9.80
CA LYS A 97 9.27 -4.05 11.21
C LYS A 97 8.31 -4.71 12.21
N MET A 98 7.30 -5.38 11.71
CA MET A 98 6.29 -6.12 12.47
C MET A 98 6.09 -7.51 11.85
N LYS A 99 5.54 -8.45 12.59
CA LYS A 99 5.19 -9.78 12.08
C LYS A 99 3.77 -9.75 11.53
N LEU A 100 3.64 -9.85 10.20
CA LEU A 100 2.35 -9.84 9.53
C LEU A 100 1.80 -11.24 9.40
N ILE A 101 0.52 -11.43 9.79
CA ILE A 101 -0.25 -12.67 9.62
C ILE A 101 -1.42 -12.35 8.70
N GLY A 102 -1.42 -12.92 7.50
CA GLY A 102 -2.48 -12.75 6.52
C GLY A 102 -3.50 -13.88 6.57
N VAL A 103 -4.78 -13.55 6.48
CA VAL A 103 -5.86 -14.55 6.40
C VAL A 103 -6.67 -14.29 5.14
N THR A 104 -6.69 -15.26 4.23
CA THR A 104 -7.47 -15.23 2.99
C THR A 104 -8.45 -16.40 2.91
N GLY A 105 -9.33 -16.39 1.93
CA GLY A 105 -10.37 -17.40 1.70
C GLY A 105 -11.76 -16.77 1.56
N THR A 106 -12.78 -17.58 1.31
CA THR A 106 -14.16 -17.10 1.10
C THR A 106 -14.82 -16.73 2.42
N ASN A 107 -14.84 -17.63 3.40
CA ASN A 107 -15.48 -17.45 4.70
C ASN A 107 -14.47 -17.58 5.85
N GLY A 108 -14.83 -17.05 7.01
CA GLY A 108 -14.09 -17.23 8.25
C GLY A 108 -12.90 -16.26 8.45
N LYS A 109 -12.53 -15.45 7.47
CA LYS A 109 -11.42 -14.50 7.60
C LYS A 109 -11.52 -13.64 8.87
N THR A 110 -12.63 -12.94 9.02
CA THR A 110 -12.89 -12.06 10.17
C THR A 110 -12.82 -12.83 11.49
N THR A 111 -13.49 -13.97 11.59
CA THR A 111 -13.48 -14.78 12.81
C THR A 111 -12.07 -15.23 13.19
N ILE A 112 -11.31 -15.70 12.21
CA ILE A 112 -9.95 -16.21 12.43
C ILE A 112 -9.00 -15.07 12.79
N THR A 113 -9.10 -13.90 12.15
CA THR A 113 -8.25 -12.76 12.49
C THR A 113 -8.47 -12.29 13.92
N TYR A 114 -9.72 -12.23 14.38
CA TYR A 114 -10.03 -11.87 15.78
C TYR A 114 -9.55 -12.95 16.77
N LEU A 115 -9.68 -14.25 16.45
CA LEU A 115 -9.18 -15.33 17.29
C LEU A 115 -7.65 -15.27 17.43
N ILE A 116 -6.93 -15.09 16.32
CA ILE A 116 -5.46 -14.99 16.35
C ILE A 116 -5.03 -13.76 17.17
N LYS A 117 -5.67 -12.60 16.94
CA LYS A 117 -5.42 -11.40 17.74
C LYS A 117 -5.57 -11.68 19.22
N HIS A 118 -6.68 -12.29 19.63
CA HIS A 118 -6.97 -12.59 21.04
C HIS A 118 -5.96 -13.54 21.67
N ILE A 119 -5.54 -14.58 20.95
CA ILE A 119 -4.51 -15.53 21.41
C ILE A 119 -3.17 -14.83 21.62
N LEU A 120 -2.76 -13.99 20.68
CA LEU A 120 -1.50 -13.24 20.78
C LEU A 120 -1.55 -12.22 21.93
N GLU A 121 -2.66 -11.51 22.11
CA GLU A 121 -2.85 -10.58 23.23
C GLU A 121 -2.85 -11.29 24.58
N ALA A 122 -3.49 -12.45 24.69
CA ALA A 122 -3.46 -13.28 25.88
C ALA A 122 -2.04 -13.76 26.23
N SER A 123 -1.13 -13.83 25.23
CA SER A 123 0.30 -14.10 25.43
C SER A 123 1.14 -12.85 25.71
N GLY A 124 0.51 -11.71 25.94
CA GLY A 124 1.17 -10.44 26.27
C GLY A 124 1.72 -9.67 25.08
N LYS A 125 1.29 -9.98 23.84
CA LYS A 125 1.73 -9.29 22.63
C LYS A 125 0.83 -8.10 22.29
N LYS A 126 1.43 -7.03 21.77
CA LYS A 126 0.68 -5.92 21.17
C LYS A 126 0.37 -6.24 19.72
N VAL A 127 -0.93 -6.22 19.38
CA VAL A 127 -1.42 -6.71 18.10
C VAL A 127 -2.31 -5.69 17.42
N GLY A 128 -1.97 -5.31 16.18
CA GLY A 128 -2.85 -4.59 15.27
C GLY A 128 -3.78 -5.54 14.51
N LEU A 129 -4.97 -5.09 14.15
CA LEU A 129 -5.91 -5.83 13.31
C LEU A 129 -6.36 -4.98 12.14
N ILE A 130 -6.40 -5.57 10.95
CA ILE A 130 -6.96 -4.96 9.75
C ILE A 130 -8.02 -5.90 9.18
N GLY A 131 -9.25 -5.41 9.03
CA GLY A 131 -10.31 -6.29 8.55
C GLY A 131 -11.62 -5.58 8.20
N THR A 132 -12.60 -6.38 7.84
CA THR A 132 -13.87 -5.94 7.28
C THR A 132 -14.68 -5.05 8.23
N ILE A 133 -14.66 -5.35 9.53
CA ILE A 133 -15.49 -4.62 10.51
C ILE A 133 -14.82 -3.30 10.87
N GLN A 134 -13.54 -3.33 11.17
CA GLN A 134 -12.74 -2.19 11.62
C GLN A 134 -11.25 -2.51 11.55
N ASN A 135 -10.44 -1.47 11.60
CA ASN A 135 -9.01 -1.59 11.87
C ASN A 135 -8.77 -1.25 13.34
N LEU A 136 -8.01 -2.06 14.07
CA LEU A 136 -7.72 -1.87 15.49
C LEU A 136 -6.23 -1.61 15.69
N ILE A 137 -5.92 -0.55 16.43
CA ILE A 137 -4.58 -0.26 16.92
C ILE A 137 -4.69 -0.23 18.44
N GLU A 138 -4.30 -1.32 19.10
CA GLU A 138 -4.62 -1.54 20.51
C GLU A 138 -6.14 -1.41 20.72
N ASP A 139 -6.59 -0.47 21.56
CA ASP A 139 -8.00 -0.19 21.85
C ASP A 139 -8.62 0.87 20.94
N ILE A 140 -7.84 1.43 20.00
CA ILE A 140 -8.31 2.48 19.08
C ILE A 140 -8.92 1.81 17.85
N SER A 141 -10.23 2.02 17.66
CA SER A 141 -10.94 1.60 16.46
C SER A 141 -10.88 2.68 15.38
N LEU A 142 -10.48 2.28 14.17
CA LEU A 142 -10.54 3.08 12.96
C LEU A 142 -11.55 2.45 12.00
N PRO A 143 -12.43 3.25 11.36
CA PRO A 143 -13.39 2.72 10.40
C PRO A 143 -12.68 2.02 9.25
N ALA A 144 -13.19 0.87 8.83
CA ALA A 144 -12.71 0.15 7.66
C ALA A 144 -13.56 0.54 6.44
N LYS A 145 -12.92 1.07 5.40
CA LYS A 145 -13.56 1.33 4.11
C LYS A 145 -13.64 0.06 3.24
N TYR A 146 -12.62 -0.78 3.35
CA TYR A 146 -12.48 -2.04 2.65
C TYR A 146 -11.94 -3.10 3.60
N THR A 147 -12.24 -4.38 3.32
CA THR A 147 -11.66 -5.53 4.04
C THR A 147 -10.13 -5.47 4.08
N THR A 148 -9.53 -5.10 2.97
CA THR A 148 -8.10 -4.84 2.82
C THR A 148 -7.96 -3.45 2.24
N PRO A 149 -7.37 -2.49 2.97
CA PRO A 149 -7.19 -1.11 2.50
C PRO A 149 -6.39 -0.99 1.21
N ASP A 150 -6.51 0.15 0.53
CA ASP A 150 -5.62 0.49 -0.58
C ASP A 150 -4.18 0.69 -0.08
N PRO A 151 -3.16 0.52 -0.94
CA PRO A 151 -1.76 0.56 -0.52
C PRO A 151 -1.36 1.80 0.29
N ALA A 152 -1.83 2.99 -0.12
CA ALA A 152 -1.52 4.23 0.59
C ALA A 152 -2.09 4.23 2.02
N GLU A 153 -3.37 3.87 2.17
CA GLU A 153 -4.02 3.77 3.47
C GLU A 153 -3.40 2.66 4.33
N LEU A 154 -3.12 1.50 3.73
CA LEU A 154 -2.55 0.34 4.39
C LEU A 154 -1.21 0.67 5.08
N HIS A 155 -0.28 1.30 4.37
CA HIS A 155 1.02 1.64 4.92
C HIS A 155 0.97 2.78 5.95
N VAL A 156 0.00 3.69 5.85
CA VAL A 156 -0.29 4.67 6.92
C VAL A 156 -0.79 3.98 8.19
N ILE A 157 -1.70 3.00 8.06
CA ILE A 157 -2.18 2.20 9.19
C ILE A 157 -1.02 1.41 9.83
N PHE A 158 -0.19 0.74 9.03
CA PHE A 158 1.00 0.05 9.54
C PHE A 158 1.96 0.99 10.28
N SER A 159 2.17 2.20 9.77
CA SER A 159 3.01 3.20 10.43
C SER A 159 2.44 3.63 11.79
N ARG A 160 1.11 3.70 11.92
CA ARG A 160 0.44 3.98 13.19
C ARG A 160 0.57 2.81 14.17
N MET A 161 0.37 1.57 13.69
CA MET A 161 0.55 0.36 14.49
C MET A 161 1.97 0.22 15.03
N LEU A 162 2.96 0.46 14.17
CA LEU A 162 4.37 0.42 14.55
C LEU A 162 4.69 1.47 15.63
N ARG A 163 4.18 2.70 15.49
CA ARG A 163 4.34 3.77 16.49
C ARG A 163 3.65 3.46 17.82
N ALA A 164 2.54 2.73 17.80
CA ALA A 164 1.85 2.24 18.99
C ALA A 164 2.59 1.05 19.65
N GLY A 165 3.64 0.54 19.00
CA GLY A 165 4.44 -0.57 19.52
C GLY A 165 3.86 -1.96 19.22
N CYS A 166 2.97 -2.08 18.21
CA CYS A 166 2.49 -3.39 17.78
C CYS A 166 3.66 -4.25 17.29
N GLU A 167 3.77 -5.46 17.82
CA GLU A 167 4.75 -6.46 17.39
C GLU A 167 4.18 -7.33 16.25
N TYR A 168 2.86 -7.53 16.25
CA TYR A 168 2.13 -8.33 15.28
C TYR A 168 1.02 -7.51 14.63
N VAL A 169 0.74 -7.84 13.38
CA VAL A 169 -0.47 -7.38 12.69
C VAL A 169 -1.17 -8.59 12.08
N VAL A 170 -2.42 -8.78 12.42
CA VAL A 170 -3.28 -9.80 11.82
C VAL A 170 -4.22 -9.11 10.86
N MET A 171 -4.25 -9.54 9.59
CA MET A 171 -5.07 -8.87 8.60
C MET A 171 -5.84 -9.82 7.68
N GLU A 172 -7.05 -9.40 7.34
CA GLU A 172 -7.81 -10.02 6.27
C GLU A 172 -7.23 -9.59 4.93
N VAL A 173 -6.93 -10.56 4.06
CA VAL A 173 -6.49 -10.34 2.69
C VAL A 173 -7.53 -10.89 1.74
N SER A 174 -8.29 -10.02 1.09
CA SER A 174 -9.30 -10.43 0.12
C SER A 174 -8.67 -10.84 -1.21
N SER A 175 -9.33 -11.73 -1.97
CA SER A 175 -8.91 -12.10 -3.32
C SER A 175 -8.78 -10.89 -4.25
N GLN A 176 -9.68 -9.91 -4.11
CA GLN A 176 -9.60 -8.64 -4.80
C GLN A 176 -8.34 -7.84 -4.47
N ALA A 177 -7.90 -7.87 -3.20
CA ALA A 177 -6.67 -7.17 -2.78
C ALA A 177 -5.43 -7.84 -3.37
N LEU A 178 -5.43 -9.16 -3.49
CA LEU A 178 -4.36 -9.90 -4.17
C LEU A 178 -4.32 -9.59 -5.66
N ASP A 179 -5.46 -9.68 -6.34
CA ASP A 179 -5.61 -9.36 -7.77
C ASP A 179 -5.20 -7.91 -8.10
N GLN A 180 -5.46 -6.99 -7.18
CA GLN A 180 -5.13 -5.57 -7.33
C GLN A 180 -3.76 -5.19 -6.73
N HIS A 181 -2.91 -6.14 -6.36
CA HIS A 181 -1.58 -5.93 -5.78
C HIS A 181 -1.56 -5.04 -4.53
N ARG A 182 -2.68 -4.94 -3.77
CA ARG A 182 -2.78 -4.02 -2.62
C ARG A 182 -1.81 -4.33 -1.49
N VAL A 183 -1.39 -5.59 -1.39
CA VAL A 183 -0.46 -6.07 -0.36
C VAL A 183 0.95 -6.32 -0.91
N GLU A 184 1.23 -5.88 -2.13
CA GLU A 184 2.58 -5.92 -2.68
C GLU A 184 3.51 -5.06 -1.82
N GLY A 185 4.75 -5.50 -1.64
CA GLY A 185 5.68 -4.86 -0.70
C GLY A 185 5.42 -5.19 0.79
N CYS A 186 4.39 -6.00 1.11
CA CYS A 186 4.19 -6.55 2.44
C CYS A 186 4.84 -7.93 2.56
N ARG A 187 5.66 -8.11 3.60
CA ARG A 187 6.25 -9.43 3.90
C ARG A 187 5.44 -10.11 5.00
N PHE A 188 4.69 -11.15 4.62
CA PHE A 188 3.96 -11.96 5.58
C PHE A 188 4.86 -13.01 6.23
N GLU A 189 4.85 -13.08 7.55
CA GLU A 189 5.47 -14.16 8.34
C GLU A 189 4.69 -15.46 8.17
N THR A 190 3.37 -15.35 8.13
CA THR A 190 2.45 -16.49 8.00
C THR A 190 1.23 -16.08 7.20
N ALA A 191 0.76 -16.98 6.35
CA ALA A 191 -0.50 -16.82 5.63
C ALA A 191 -1.39 -18.06 5.85
N LEU A 192 -2.69 -17.80 6.10
CA LEU A 192 -3.70 -18.83 6.28
C LEU A 192 -4.72 -18.73 5.14
N PHE A 193 -5.08 -19.88 4.59
CA PHE A 193 -6.17 -20.04 3.65
C PHE A 193 -7.32 -20.80 4.32
N THR A 194 -8.50 -20.18 4.40
CA THR A 194 -9.61 -20.73 5.18
C THR A 194 -10.47 -21.73 4.40
N ASN A 195 -10.80 -21.43 3.15
CA ASN A 195 -11.56 -22.31 2.25
C ASN A 195 -11.62 -21.74 0.82
#